data_e82e6ecd020621e1b8b39b5cfe1c0fb4
#
_entry.id   e82e6ecd020621e1b8b39b5cfe1c0fb4
#
_cell.length_a   1.000
_cell.length_b   1.000
_cell.length_c   1.000
_cell.angle_alpha   90.00
_cell.angle_beta   90.00
_cell.angle_gamma   90.00
#
_symmetry.space_group_name_H-M   'P 1'
#
loop_
_entity.id
_entity.type
_entity.pdbx_description
1 polymer ?
#
loop_
_entity_poly.entity_id
_entity_poly.type
_entity_poly.pdbx_seq_one_letter_code
_entity_poly.pdbx_strand_id
1 'polypeptide(L)'
;MLELVEFSSRRGIDQFSSENGQLTVSVKADVDVGATNANVVIAALKKDTIPDLERQYGVKISFGGARADERDTLGDMLTGLVLALFLIYIVLAWVFASYTWPVAVMFTIPFGLTGAVLGHLVMDRDLTILSLFGLFGLSGIVINNSIVLLSFYKGFREQGIAPKEAIVEAACQRLRAVLLTSMTTIAGLTPILFEESLQAQFLIPMAISIVFGLALGTLLILFVVPSMILMLENLGAIVTGKKRST
;
A
#
# COMPACT_ATOMS: atom_id res chain seq x y z
N MET A 1 -48.91 -18.79 43.88
CA MET A 1 -48.11 -17.53 43.81
C MET A 1 -47.69 -17.11 42.44
N LEU A 2 -48.12 -17.83 41.39
CA LEU A 2 -47.80 -17.52 39.97
C LEU A 2 -48.90 -16.75 39.23
N GLU A 3 -50.01 -16.47 39.86
CA GLU A 3 -51.18 -15.77 39.26
C GLU A 3 -51.19 -14.26 39.46
N LEU A 4 -50.16 -13.68 40.10
CA LEU A 4 -50.10 -12.25 40.41
C LEU A 4 -49.12 -11.44 39.57
N VAL A 5 -48.44 -12.06 38.59
CA VAL A 5 -47.46 -11.37 37.73
C VAL A 5 -47.69 -11.72 36.28
N GLU A 6 -48.13 -10.76 35.52
CA GLU A 6 -48.24 -10.86 34.05
C GLU A 6 -46.90 -10.47 33.44
N PHE A 7 -46.20 -11.45 32.87
CA PHE A 7 -44.92 -11.19 32.15
C PHE A 7 -45.21 -10.69 30.74
N SER A 8 -44.96 -9.41 30.50
CA SER A 8 -44.94 -8.86 29.15
C SER A 8 -43.50 -8.71 28.66
N SER A 9 -43.14 -9.36 27.58
CA SER A 9 -41.87 -9.15 26.92
C SER A 9 -42.00 -8.01 25.90
N ARG A 10 -41.20 -6.96 26.02
CA ARG A 10 -41.02 -5.93 24.98
C ARG A 10 -39.62 -6.05 24.46
N ARG A 11 -39.47 -5.91 23.12
CA ARG A 11 -38.14 -5.70 22.54
C ARG A 11 -37.59 -4.38 23.07
N GLY A 12 -36.59 -4.46 23.93
CA GLY A 12 -35.81 -3.33 24.39
C GLY A 12 -34.62 -3.08 23.46
N ILE A 13 -33.97 -1.95 23.61
CA ILE A 13 -32.71 -1.68 22.96
C ILE A 13 -31.62 -2.39 23.78
N ASP A 14 -31.00 -3.40 23.22
CA ASP A 14 -30.01 -4.23 23.92
C ASP A 14 -28.67 -3.50 24.13
N GLN A 15 -28.39 -2.45 23.36
CA GLN A 15 -27.13 -1.74 23.41
C GLN A 15 -27.35 -0.23 23.21
N PHE A 16 -26.94 0.56 24.19
CA PHE A 16 -26.88 2.01 24.08
C PHE A 16 -25.46 2.39 23.67
N SER A 17 -25.32 3.02 22.51
CA SER A 17 -24.06 3.57 22.03
C SER A 17 -24.13 5.09 22.18
N SER A 18 -23.05 5.73 22.63
CA SER A 18 -22.95 7.19 22.62
C SER A 18 -21.71 7.61 21.85
N GLU A 19 -21.88 8.56 20.96
CA GLU A 19 -20.82 9.17 20.19
C GLU A 19 -20.78 10.66 20.49
N ASN A 20 -19.63 11.18 20.90
CA ASN A 20 -19.46 12.58 21.31
C ASN A 20 -20.48 13.05 22.42
N GLY A 21 -20.86 12.15 23.33
CA GLY A 21 -21.80 12.46 24.40
C GLY A 21 -23.28 12.47 23.98
N GLN A 22 -23.59 12.13 22.74
CA GLN A 22 -24.96 11.99 22.24
C GLN A 22 -25.34 10.52 22.10
N LEU A 23 -26.58 10.20 22.49
CA LEU A 23 -27.10 8.86 22.33
C LEU A 23 -27.27 8.55 20.84
N THR A 24 -26.68 7.45 20.39
CA THR A 24 -26.76 7.02 19.00
C THR A 24 -27.47 5.67 18.88
N VAL A 25 -28.31 5.55 17.88
CA VAL A 25 -28.93 4.29 17.47
C VAL A 25 -28.42 3.95 16.09
N SER A 26 -27.74 2.81 15.96
CA SER A 26 -27.25 2.35 14.66
C SER A 26 -28.24 1.40 14.00
N VAL A 27 -28.62 1.74 12.77
CA VAL A 27 -29.37 0.84 11.89
C VAL A 27 -28.39 0.22 10.93
N LYS A 28 -28.23 -1.11 10.98
CA LYS A 28 -27.36 -1.87 10.07
C LYS A 28 -28.22 -2.52 8.99
N ALA A 29 -27.81 -2.36 7.76
CA ALA A 29 -28.39 -3.04 6.62
C ALA A 29 -27.27 -3.59 5.73
N ASP A 30 -27.52 -4.74 5.14
CA ASP A 30 -26.63 -5.33 4.14
C ASP A 30 -27.29 -5.24 2.76
N VAL A 31 -26.46 -5.16 1.72
CA VAL A 31 -26.93 -5.00 0.34
C VAL A 31 -26.54 -6.24 -0.46
N ASP A 32 -27.50 -6.85 -1.12
CA ASP A 32 -27.22 -7.92 -2.07
C ASP A 32 -26.41 -7.37 -3.25
N VAL A 33 -25.15 -7.74 -3.29
CA VAL A 33 -24.17 -7.29 -4.30
C VAL A 33 -24.55 -7.71 -5.71
N GLY A 34 -25.34 -8.80 -5.85
CA GLY A 34 -25.87 -9.27 -7.13
C GLY A 34 -27.02 -8.40 -7.67
N ALA A 35 -27.75 -7.70 -6.80
CA ALA A 35 -28.91 -6.91 -7.18
C ALA A 35 -28.58 -5.41 -7.36
N THR A 36 -27.73 -4.83 -6.50
CA THR A 36 -27.41 -3.40 -6.56
C THR A 36 -26.10 -3.07 -5.84
N ASN A 37 -25.60 -1.84 -6.06
CA ASN A 37 -24.41 -1.35 -5.37
C ASN A 37 -24.83 -0.49 -4.17
N ALA A 38 -24.20 -0.72 -3.00
CA ALA A 38 -24.48 0.05 -1.78
C ALA A 38 -24.29 1.57 -1.96
N ASN A 39 -23.39 2.01 -2.84
CA ASN A 39 -23.19 3.44 -3.12
C ASN A 39 -24.43 4.06 -3.81
N VAL A 40 -25.13 3.30 -4.65
CA VAL A 40 -26.37 3.75 -5.31
C VAL A 40 -27.48 3.89 -4.27
N VAL A 41 -27.61 2.90 -3.38
CA VAL A 41 -28.60 2.95 -2.28
C VAL A 41 -28.34 4.11 -1.34
N ILE A 42 -27.08 4.32 -0.92
CA ILE A 42 -26.70 5.43 -0.04
C ILE A 42 -26.94 6.77 -0.72
N ALA A 43 -26.65 6.91 -2.01
CA ALA A 43 -26.90 8.14 -2.76
C ALA A 43 -28.41 8.45 -2.84
N ALA A 44 -29.27 7.45 -3.07
CA ALA A 44 -30.71 7.60 -3.08
C ALA A 44 -31.23 7.99 -1.68
N LEU A 45 -30.78 7.32 -0.62
CA LEU A 45 -31.16 7.64 0.77
C LEU A 45 -30.76 9.07 1.15
N LYS A 46 -29.55 9.51 0.80
CA LYS A 46 -29.08 10.89 1.06
C LYS A 46 -29.91 11.94 0.35
N LYS A 47 -30.41 11.62 -0.84
CA LYS A 47 -31.16 12.57 -1.65
C LYS A 47 -32.62 12.68 -1.21
N ASP A 48 -33.27 11.56 -0.97
CA ASP A 48 -34.73 11.51 -0.88
C ASP A 48 -35.22 11.29 0.57
N THR A 49 -34.60 10.40 1.33
CA THR A 49 -35.14 9.92 2.61
C THR A 49 -34.59 10.68 3.83
N ILE A 50 -33.29 10.92 3.85
CA ILE A 50 -32.63 11.51 5.03
C ILE A 50 -33.08 12.93 5.33
N PRO A 51 -33.18 13.85 4.37
CA PRO A 51 -33.63 15.21 4.65
C PRO A 51 -35.02 15.27 5.27
N ASP A 52 -35.90 14.35 4.87
CA ASP A 52 -37.24 14.25 5.41
C ASP A 52 -37.26 13.69 6.84
N LEU A 53 -36.45 12.67 7.12
CA LEU A 53 -36.34 12.13 8.48
C LEU A 53 -35.71 13.12 9.46
N GLU A 54 -34.66 13.83 9.06
CA GLU A 54 -34.02 14.84 9.90
C GLU A 54 -35.01 16.00 10.23
N ARG A 55 -35.82 16.42 9.25
CA ARG A 55 -36.84 17.47 9.48
C ARG A 55 -38.01 16.99 10.35
N GLN A 56 -38.43 15.74 10.16
CA GLN A 56 -39.59 15.21 10.85
C GLN A 56 -39.28 14.82 12.32
N TYR A 57 -38.13 14.27 12.58
CA TYR A 57 -37.77 13.72 13.90
C TYR A 57 -36.71 14.54 14.64
N GLY A 58 -36.15 15.58 14.04
CA GLY A 58 -35.10 16.40 14.66
C GLY A 58 -33.83 15.64 15.01
N VAL A 59 -33.58 14.50 14.33
CA VAL A 59 -32.40 13.65 14.52
C VAL A 59 -31.32 14.00 13.50
N LYS A 60 -30.07 13.82 13.85
CA LYS A 60 -28.97 13.97 12.93
C LYS A 60 -28.55 12.57 12.45
N ILE A 61 -28.61 12.35 11.15
CA ILE A 61 -28.29 11.04 10.56
C ILE A 61 -26.89 11.11 9.95
N SER A 62 -25.99 10.27 10.44
CA SER A 62 -24.67 10.07 9.88
C SER A 62 -24.53 8.67 9.31
N PHE A 63 -23.88 8.55 8.16
CA PHE A 63 -23.50 7.25 7.62
C PHE A 63 -22.18 6.86 8.24
N GLY A 64 -22.25 5.91 9.16
CA GLY A 64 -21.09 5.22 9.72
C GLY A 64 -20.96 3.82 9.12
N GLY A 65 -19.93 3.13 9.53
CA GLY A 65 -19.67 1.73 9.19
C GLY A 65 -18.43 1.56 8.31
N ALA A 66 -18.09 0.31 8.03
CA ALA A 66 -16.83 -0.10 7.42
C ALA A 66 -16.39 0.72 6.19
N ARG A 67 -17.34 1.22 5.39
CA ARG A 67 -17.03 2.02 4.18
C ARG A 67 -16.71 3.50 4.46
N ALA A 68 -17.29 4.10 5.48
CA ALA A 68 -16.92 5.47 5.86
C ALA A 68 -15.53 5.46 6.49
N ASP A 69 -15.30 4.53 7.42
CA ASP A 69 -14.00 4.31 8.05
C ASP A 69 -12.92 3.93 7.01
N GLU A 70 -13.31 3.15 5.98
CA GLU A 70 -12.43 2.79 4.86
C GLU A 70 -12.00 4.02 4.04
N ARG A 71 -12.93 4.92 3.77
CA ARG A 71 -12.65 6.13 2.97
C ARG A 71 -11.77 7.12 3.72
N ASP A 72 -12.02 7.30 5.00
CA ASP A 72 -11.21 8.15 5.87
C ASP A 72 -9.81 7.56 6.03
N THR A 73 -9.73 6.24 6.25
CA THR A 73 -8.45 5.51 6.30
C THR A 73 -7.66 5.65 5.00
N LEU A 74 -8.31 5.54 3.83
CA LEU A 74 -7.63 5.75 2.54
C LEU A 74 -7.11 7.19 2.38
N GLY A 75 -7.86 8.18 2.84
CA GLY A 75 -7.42 9.58 2.85
C GLY A 75 -6.17 9.81 3.70
N ASP A 76 -6.19 9.27 4.92
CA ASP A 76 -5.05 9.33 5.84
C ASP A 76 -3.84 8.58 5.30
N MET A 77 -4.05 7.41 4.68
CA MET A 77 -3.00 6.62 4.04
C MET A 77 -2.35 7.35 2.88
N LEU A 78 -3.12 8.00 2.02
CA LEU A 78 -2.57 8.78 0.90
C LEU A 78 -1.72 9.95 1.42
N THR A 79 -2.20 10.63 2.45
CA THR A 79 -1.45 11.72 3.09
C THR A 79 -0.14 11.19 3.70
N GLY A 80 -0.22 10.08 4.42
CA GLY A 80 0.95 9.39 4.98
C GLY A 80 1.94 8.92 3.90
N LEU A 81 1.44 8.39 2.77
CA LEU A 81 2.28 7.98 1.64
C LEU A 81 3.05 9.17 1.05
N VAL A 82 2.37 10.28 0.78
CA VAL A 82 3.03 11.49 0.22
C VAL A 82 4.10 11.99 1.18
N LEU A 83 3.80 12.07 2.48
CA LEU A 83 4.77 12.48 3.50
C LEU A 83 5.96 11.51 3.57
N ALA A 84 5.71 10.21 3.56
CA ALA A 84 6.76 9.19 3.58
C ALA A 84 7.67 9.28 2.34
N LEU A 85 7.09 9.40 1.14
CA LEU A 85 7.85 9.55 -0.10
C LEU A 85 8.70 10.83 -0.08
N PHE A 86 8.17 11.93 0.44
CA PHE A 86 8.89 13.18 0.59
C PHE A 86 10.08 13.05 1.55
N LEU A 87 9.86 12.43 2.73
CA LEU A 87 10.94 12.18 3.68
C LEU A 87 12.01 11.24 3.11
N ILE A 88 11.60 10.17 2.42
CA ILE A 88 12.52 9.26 1.74
C ILE A 88 13.35 10.02 0.72
N TYR A 89 12.74 10.89 -0.09
CA TYR A 89 13.45 11.71 -1.06
C TYR A 89 14.50 12.60 -0.40
N ILE A 90 14.17 13.30 0.69
CA ILE A 90 15.10 14.15 1.43
C ILE A 90 16.29 13.34 1.95
N VAL A 91 16.01 12.21 2.60
CA VAL A 91 17.05 11.33 3.15
C VAL A 91 17.98 10.83 2.05
N LEU A 92 17.41 10.37 0.92
CA LEU A 92 18.21 9.90 -0.21
C LEU A 92 19.02 11.02 -0.86
N ALA A 93 18.45 12.21 -1.00
CA ALA A 93 19.16 13.37 -1.55
C ALA A 93 20.35 13.75 -0.66
N TRP A 94 20.17 13.67 0.63
CA TRP A 94 21.26 13.92 1.60
C TRP A 94 22.35 12.83 1.54
N VAL A 95 21.96 11.55 1.58
CA VAL A 95 22.90 10.41 1.56
C VAL A 95 23.71 10.36 0.28
N PHE A 96 23.08 10.60 -0.86
CA PHE A 96 23.77 10.53 -2.17
C PHE A 96 24.38 11.87 -2.61
N ALA A 97 24.11 12.96 -1.89
CA ALA A 97 24.50 14.32 -2.30
C ALA A 97 24.10 14.63 -3.76
N SER A 98 22.91 14.20 -4.15
CA SER A 98 22.37 14.31 -5.51
C SER A 98 20.85 14.41 -5.49
N TYR A 99 20.29 15.26 -6.33
CA TYR A 99 18.83 15.40 -6.48
C TYR A 99 18.23 14.40 -7.52
N THR A 100 19.06 13.87 -8.40
CA THR A 100 18.61 13.04 -9.52
C THR A 100 18.53 11.56 -9.14
N TRP A 101 19.48 11.06 -8.35
CA TRP A 101 19.55 9.66 -7.98
C TRP A 101 18.39 9.20 -7.08
N PRO A 102 17.90 10.00 -6.13
CA PRO A 102 16.70 9.66 -5.38
C PRO A 102 15.48 9.39 -6.28
N VAL A 103 15.31 10.20 -7.34
CA VAL A 103 14.20 10.02 -8.29
C VAL A 103 14.30 8.66 -8.99
N ALA A 104 15.50 8.24 -9.40
CA ALA A 104 15.72 6.93 -10.01
C ALA A 104 15.37 5.78 -9.05
N VAL A 105 15.75 5.90 -7.78
CA VAL A 105 15.41 4.93 -6.74
C VAL A 105 13.89 4.86 -6.54
N MET A 106 13.23 6.00 -6.37
CA MET A 106 11.78 6.07 -6.14
C MET A 106 10.97 5.56 -7.33
N PHE A 107 11.48 5.71 -8.55
CA PHE A 107 10.85 5.19 -9.75
C PHE A 107 10.74 3.66 -9.78
N THR A 108 11.42 2.97 -8.87
CA THR A 108 11.31 1.51 -8.74
C THR A 108 10.05 1.05 -8.01
N ILE A 109 9.40 1.92 -7.23
CA ILE A 109 8.20 1.59 -6.44
C ILE A 109 7.05 1.07 -7.31
N PRO A 110 6.69 1.70 -8.45
CA PRO A 110 5.64 1.21 -9.34
C PRO A 110 5.83 -0.22 -9.83
N PHE A 111 7.06 -0.70 -9.93
CA PHE A 111 7.33 -2.09 -10.35
C PHE A 111 6.95 -3.11 -9.29
N GLY A 112 7.10 -2.76 -8.00
CA GLY A 112 6.56 -3.57 -6.92
C GLY A 112 5.02 -3.61 -6.94
N LEU A 113 4.39 -2.48 -7.23
CA LEU A 113 2.93 -2.39 -7.38
C LEU A 113 2.40 -3.33 -8.46
N THR A 114 3.05 -3.38 -9.64
CA THR A 114 2.63 -4.31 -10.70
C THR A 114 2.71 -5.77 -10.26
N GLY A 115 3.74 -6.13 -9.50
CA GLY A 115 3.88 -7.48 -8.93
C GLY A 115 2.75 -7.81 -7.95
N ALA A 116 2.41 -6.87 -7.08
CA ALA A 116 1.32 -7.05 -6.12
C ALA A 116 -0.04 -7.22 -6.81
N VAL A 117 -0.35 -6.39 -7.81
CA VAL A 117 -1.60 -6.51 -8.58
C VAL A 117 -1.68 -7.87 -9.28
N LEU A 118 -0.59 -8.32 -9.92
CA LEU A 118 -0.54 -9.65 -10.52
C LEU A 118 -0.71 -10.75 -9.48
N GLY A 119 -0.15 -10.60 -8.28
CA GLY A 119 -0.33 -11.55 -7.20
C GLY A 119 -1.79 -11.70 -6.78
N HIS A 120 -2.52 -10.59 -6.66
CA HIS A 120 -3.96 -10.62 -6.35
C HIS A 120 -4.76 -11.30 -7.45
N LEU A 121 -4.43 -11.05 -8.73
CA LEU A 121 -5.05 -11.75 -9.86
C LEU A 121 -4.79 -13.26 -9.85
N VAL A 122 -3.56 -13.68 -9.54
CA VAL A 122 -3.20 -15.12 -9.50
C VAL A 122 -3.86 -15.84 -8.33
N MET A 123 -4.00 -15.15 -7.19
CA MET A 123 -4.60 -15.72 -5.98
C MET A 123 -6.13 -15.56 -5.93
N ASP A 124 -6.73 -14.95 -6.94
CA ASP A 124 -8.17 -14.65 -7.02
C ASP A 124 -8.68 -13.94 -5.74
N ARG A 125 -7.96 -12.88 -5.33
CA ARG A 125 -8.27 -12.09 -4.14
C ARG A 125 -8.36 -10.61 -4.48
N ASP A 126 -9.39 -9.96 -3.93
CA ASP A 126 -9.60 -8.53 -4.10
C ASP A 126 -8.50 -7.70 -3.43
N LEU A 127 -8.23 -6.54 -4.02
CA LEU A 127 -7.38 -5.52 -3.40
C LEU A 127 -8.15 -4.86 -2.25
N THR A 128 -7.58 -4.93 -1.07
CA THR A 128 -8.13 -4.34 0.16
C THR A 128 -7.22 -3.24 0.70
N ILE A 129 -7.65 -2.52 1.72
CA ILE A 129 -6.79 -1.57 2.45
C ILE A 129 -5.54 -2.28 2.99
N LEU A 130 -5.68 -3.52 3.44
CA LEU A 130 -4.55 -4.30 3.94
C LEU A 130 -3.54 -4.64 2.84
N SER A 131 -3.99 -4.81 1.59
CA SER A 131 -3.10 -4.91 0.43
C SER A 131 -2.24 -3.66 0.25
N LEU A 132 -2.83 -2.47 0.48
CA LEU A 132 -2.11 -1.19 0.41
C LEU A 132 -1.07 -1.06 1.53
N PHE A 133 -1.35 -1.52 2.75
CA PHE A 133 -0.35 -1.61 3.81
C PHE A 133 0.82 -2.52 3.40
N GLY A 134 0.52 -3.65 2.75
CA GLY A 134 1.53 -4.52 2.15
C GLY A 134 2.42 -3.79 1.14
N LEU A 135 1.83 -2.95 0.29
CA LEU A 135 2.55 -2.13 -0.69
C LEU A 135 3.47 -1.08 -0.02
N PHE A 136 3.05 -0.49 1.09
CA PHE A 136 3.90 0.44 1.84
C PHE A 136 5.13 -0.27 2.41
N GLY A 137 4.93 -1.44 3.03
CA GLY A 137 6.04 -2.27 3.50
C GLY A 137 6.97 -2.70 2.36
N LEU A 138 6.39 -3.15 1.24
CA LEU A 138 7.12 -3.52 0.04
C LEU A 138 7.96 -2.36 -0.52
N SER A 139 7.41 -1.14 -0.56
CA SER A 139 8.13 0.04 -1.06
C SER A 139 9.42 0.29 -0.28
N GLY A 140 9.39 0.13 1.05
CA GLY A 140 10.58 0.22 1.90
C GLY A 140 11.65 -0.82 1.56
N ILE A 141 11.25 -2.08 1.31
CA ILE A 141 12.16 -3.17 0.92
C ILE A 141 12.80 -2.88 -0.45
N VAL A 142 11.99 -2.45 -1.42
CA VAL A 142 12.41 -2.10 -2.77
C VAL A 142 13.40 -0.94 -2.77
N ILE A 143 13.11 0.12 -2.03
CA ILE A 143 13.99 1.28 -1.88
C ILE A 143 15.31 0.86 -1.22
N ASN A 144 15.27 0.08 -0.15
CA ASN A 144 16.47 -0.40 0.53
C ASN A 144 17.40 -1.17 -0.42
N ASN A 145 16.85 -2.08 -1.22
CA ASN A 145 17.63 -2.84 -2.23
C ASN A 145 18.26 -1.91 -3.27
N SER A 146 17.52 -0.90 -3.72
CA SER A 146 17.98 0.09 -4.70
C SER A 146 19.06 1.02 -4.13
N ILE A 147 18.94 1.45 -2.87
CA ILE A 147 19.96 2.27 -2.17
C ILE A 147 21.29 1.54 -2.13
N VAL A 148 21.26 0.27 -1.75
CA VAL A 148 22.50 -0.48 -1.60
C VAL A 148 23.15 -0.71 -2.97
N LEU A 149 22.38 -1.02 -4.02
CA LEU A 149 22.91 -1.11 -5.38
C LEU A 149 23.58 0.20 -5.82
N LEU A 150 22.92 1.32 -5.58
CA LEU A 150 23.42 2.65 -5.92
C LEU A 150 24.67 3.03 -5.12
N SER A 151 24.76 2.63 -3.86
CA SER A 151 25.94 2.86 -3.03
C SER A 151 27.18 2.12 -3.57
N PHE A 152 27.01 0.88 -4.02
CA PHE A 152 28.10 0.12 -4.67
C PHE A 152 28.51 0.78 -6.00
N TYR A 153 27.52 1.18 -6.80
CA TYR A 153 27.80 1.89 -8.05
C TYR A 153 28.62 3.15 -7.80
N LYS A 154 28.23 3.97 -6.81
CA LYS A 154 28.98 5.19 -6.43
C LYS A 154 30.42 4.86 -6.02
N GLY A 155 30.62 3.83 -5.21
CA GLY A 155 31.95 3.39 -4.79
C GLY A 155 32.84 2.97 -5.97
N PHE A 156 32.31 2.28 -6.97
CA PHE A 156 33.06 1.93 -8.20
C PHE A 156 33.35 3.15 -9.06
N ARG A 157 32.43 4.11 -9.12
CA ARG A 157 32.65 5.37 -9.83
C ARG A 157 33.78 6.23 -9.19
N GLU A 158 33.85 6.24 -7.87
CA GLU A 158 34.92 6.92 -7.12
C GLU A 158 36.31 6.27 -7.38
N GLN A 159 36.35 4.98 -7.69
CA GLN A 159 37.57 4.26 -8.10
C GLN A 159 37.95 4.52 -9.56
N GLY A 160 37.16 5.31 -10.30
CA GLY A 160 37.44 5.67 -11.68
C GLY A 160 36.94 4.66 -12.71
N ILE A 161 36.17 3.64 -12.32
CA ILE A 161 35.58 2.65 -13.23
C ILE A 161 34.54 3.30 -14.13
N ALA A 162 34.51 2.93 -15.40
CA ALA A 162 33.57 3.47 -16.37
C ALA A 162 32.10 3.20 -15.95
N PRO A 163 31.13 4.10 -16.26
CA PRO A 163 29.74 3.98 -15.79
C PRO A 163 29.11 2.62 -16.10
N LYS A 164 29.31 2.12 -17.29
CA LYS A 164 28.78 0.82 -17.76
C LYS A 164 29.33 -0.37 -16.97
N GLU A 165 30.63 -0.37 -16.75
CA GLU A 165 31.32 -1.43 -16.01
C GLU A 165 30.96 -1.35 -14.53
N ALA A 166 30.97 -0.14 -13.95
CA ALA A 166 30.64 0.11 -12.56
C ALA A 166 29.23 -0.39 -12.19
N ILE A 167 28.23 -0.15 -13.06
CA ILE A 167 26.85 -0.57 -12.77
C ILE A 167 26.66 -2.08 -12.92
N VAL A 168 27.32 -2.71 -13.88
CA VAL A 168 27.28 -4.15 -14.07
C VAL A 168 27.95 -4.84 -12.88
N GLU A 169 29.11 -4.37 -12.46
CA GLU A 169 29.83 -4.92 -11.31
C GLU A 169 29.00 -4.75 -10.00
N ALA A 170 28.42 -3.59 -9.79
CA ALA A 170 27.54 -3.34 -8.67
C ALA A 170 26.33 -4.30 -8.67
N ALA A 171 25.69 -4.50 -9.82
CA ALA A 171 24.57 -5.42 -9.95
C ALA A 171 24.98 -6.87 -9.69
N CYS A 172 26.12 -7.33 -10.23
CA CYS A 172 26.64 -8.68 -10.02
C CYS A 172 26.96 -8.95 -8.56
N GLN A 173 27.64 -8.03 -7.88
CA GLN A 173 27.97 -8.20 -6.46
C GLN A 173 26.74 -8.20 -5.54
N ARG A 174 25.68 -7.48 -5.93
CA ARG A 174 24.45 -7.41 -5.13
C ARG A 174 23.42 -8.46 -5.47
N LEU A 175 23.50 -9.11 -6.64
CA LEU A 175 22.53 -10.10 -7.10
C LEU A 175 22.25 -11.17 -6.05
N ARG A 176 23.32 -11.80 -5.52
CA ARG A 176 23.20 -12.87 -4.52
C ARG A 176 22.50 -12.40 -3.24
N ALA A 177 22.90 -11.25 -2.72
CA ALA A 177 22.34 -10.72 -1.47
C ALA A 177 20.86 -10.34 -1.64
N VAL A 178 20.50 -9.66 -2.73
CA VAL A 178 19.13 -9.25 -3.03
C VAL A 178 18.23 -10.46 -3.24
N LEU A 179 18.67 -11.45 -4.03
CA LEU A 179 17.92 -12.70 -4.23
C LEU A 179 17.72 -13.46 -2.93
N LEU A 180 18.77 -13.60 -2.11
CA LEU A 180 18.67 -14.31 -0.84
C LEU A 180 17.67 -13.63 0.11
N THR A 181 17.76 -12.30 0.26
CA THR A 181 16.84 -11.53 1.09
C THR A 181 15.40 -11.65 0.60
N SER A 182 15.17 -11.55 -0.71
CA SER A 182 13.84 -11.69 -1.29
C SER A 182 13.28 -13.10 -1.09
N MET A 183 14.07 -14.13 -1.34
CA MET A 183 13.65 -15.53 -1.14
C MET A 183 13.32 -15.84 0.31
N THR A 184 14.14 -15.36 1.26
CA THR A 184 13.86 -15.58 2.70
C THR A 184 12.60 -14.86 3.15
N THR A 185 12.35 -13.64 2.67
CA THR A 185 11.11 -12.90 2.98
C THR A 185 9.88 -13.58 2.37
N ILE A 186 9.97 -14.01 1.11
CA ILE A 186 8.90 -14.75 0.41
C ILE A 186 8.62 -16.06 1.15
N ALA A 187 9.64 -16.84 1.46
CA ALA A 187 9.48 -18.11 2.17
C ALA A 187 8.87 -17.91 3.57
N GLY A 188 9.26 -16.84 4.28
CA GLY A 188 8.71 -16.49 5.60
C GLY A 188 7.22 -16.10 5.57
N LEU A 189 6.77 -15.47 4.49
CA LEU A 189 5.38 -15.05 4.34
C LEU A 189 4.49 -16.09 3.64
N THR A 190 5.09 -17.06 2.94
CA THR A 190 4.34 -18.09 2.19
C THR A 190 3.34 -18.89 3.06
N PRO A 191 3.64 -19.28 4.31
CA PRO A 191 2.66 -19.98 5.14
C PRO A 191 1.37 -19.19 5.36
N ILE A 192 1.45 -17.86 5.47
CA ILE A 192 0.27 -16.99 5.67
C ILE A 192 -0.68 -17.03 4.46
N LEU A 193 -0.15 -17.23 3.26
CA LEU A 193 -0.96 -17.27 2.02
C LEU A 193 -1.92 -18.45 1.99
N PHE A 194 -1.62 -19.52 2.70
CA PHE A 194 -2.37 -20.78 2.72
C PHE A 194 -3.07 -21.02 4.06
N GLU A 195 -3.08 -20.03 4.94
CA GLU A 195 -3.72 -20.13 6.24
C GLU A 195 -5.24 -19.95 6.10
N GLU A 196 -6.03 -20.83 6.76
CA GLU A 196 -7.49 -20.83 6.67
C GLU A 196 -8.18 -20.19 7.88
N SER A 197 -7.43 -19.85 8.94
CA SER A 197 -7.99 -19.23 10.13
C SER A 197 -8.59 -17.84 9.83
N LEU A 198 -9.71 -17.52 10.47
CA LEU A 198 -10.40 -16.22 10.26
C LEU A 198 -9.49 -15.03 10.57
N GLN A 199 -8.63 -15.14 11.58
CA GLN A 199 -7.69 -14.08 11.94
C GLN A 199 -6.62 -13.87 10.85
N ALA A 200 -6.15 -14.95 10.22
CA ALA A 200 -5.14 -14.86 9.17
C ALA A 200 -5.73 -14.33 7.85
N GLN A 201 -7.01 -14.57 7.59
CA GLN A 201 -7.66 -14.09 6.36
C GLN A 201 -7.54 -12.57 6.18
N PHE A 202 -7.49 -11.79 7.25
CA PHE A 202 -7.24 -10.36 7.16
C PHE A 202 -5.81 -10.01 6.72
N LEU A 203 -4.83 -10.87 7.03
CA LEU A 203 -3.43 -10.64 6.70
C LEU A 203 -3.02 -11.16 5.31
N ILE A 204 -3.81 -12.07 4.72
CA ILE A 204 -3.53 -12.67 3.42
C ILE A 204 -3.37 -11.61 2.32
N PRO A 205 -4.26 -10.61 2.15
CA PRO A 205 -4.09 -9.59 1.12
C PRO A 205 -2.78 -8.79 1.25
N MET A 206 -2.37 -8.51 2.48
CA MET A 206 -1.08 -7.85 2.76
C MET A 206 0.09 -8.76 2.37
N ALA A 207 0.04 -10.03 2.74
CA ALA A 207 1.07 -11.01 2.41
C ALA A 207 1.19 -11.22 0.89
N ILE A 208 0.07 -11.29 0.16
CA ILE A 208 0.05 -11.37 -1.32
C ILE A 208 0.79 -10.18 -1.91
N SER A 209 0.47 -8.96 -1.48
CA SER A 209 1.12 -7.75 -1.98
C SER A 209 2.64 -7.80 -1.79
N ILE A 210 3.11 -8.22 -0.60
CA ILE A 210 4.54 -8.29 -0.32
C ILE A 210 5.21 -9.41 -1.11
N VAL A 211 4.66 -10.62 -1.09
CA VAL A 211 5.27 -11.80 -1.72
C VAL A 211 5.41 -11.63 -3.23
N PHE A 212 4.30 -11.37 -3.91
CA PHE A 212 4.31 -11.22 -5.37
C PHE A 212 4.95 -9.90 -5.82
N GLY A 213 4.74 -8.82 -5.06
CA GLY A 213 5.38 -7.55 -5.31
C GLY A 213 6.89 -7.61 -5.16
N LEU A 214 7.39 -8.34 -4.15
CA LEU A 214 8.82 -8.54 -3.95
C LEU A 214 9.41 -9.49 -4.99
N ALA A 215 8.72 -10.57 -5.35
CA ALA A 215 9.18 -11.52 -6.36
C ALA A 215 9.40 -10.83 -7.72
N LEU A 216 8.37 -10.16 -8.23
CA LEU A 216 8.47 -9.45 -9.51
C LEU A 216 9.34 -8.20 -9.39
N GLY A 217 9.17 -7.42 -8.31
CA GLY A 217 9.93 -6.21 -8.05
C GLY A 217 11.44 -6.47 -7.99
N THR A 218 11.87 -7.54 -7.33
CA THR A 218 13.30 -7.92 -7.26
C THR A 218 13.89 -8.18 -8.63
N LEU A 219 13.17 -8.92 -9.48
CA LEU A 219 13.63 -9.18 -10.85
C LEU A 219 13.72 -7.88 -11.65
N LEU A 220 12.70 -7.04 -11.58
CA LEU A 220 12.65 -5.79 -12.33
C LEU A 220 13.68 -4.77 -11.84
N ILE A 221 13.91 -4.66 -10.55
CA ILE A 221 14.91 -3.72 -9.98
C ILE A 221 16.30 -4.01 -10.51
N LEU A 222 16.68 -5.30 -10.62
CA LEU A 222 17.98 -5.68 -11.12
C LEU A 222 18.26 -5.26 -12.57
N PHE A 223 17.21 -5.01 -13.36
CA PHE A 223 17.31 -4.52 -14.74
C PHE A 223 17.02 -3.02 -14.85
N VAL A 224 15.98 -2.55 -14.17
CA VAL A 224 15.47 -1.18 -14.28
C VAL A 224 16.41 -0.18 -13.63
N VAL A 225 16.87 -0.44 -12.41
CA VAL A 225 17.76 0.51 -11.70
C VAL A 225 19.06 0.74 -12.46
N PRO A 226 19.79 -0.30 -12.91
CA PRO A 226 20.98 -0.11 -13.73
C PRO A 226 20.71 0.69 -15.01
N SER A 227 19.62 0.38 -15.70
CA SER A 227 19.25 1.06 -16.95
C SER A 227 18.94 2.54 -16.71
N MET A 228 18.21 2.86 -15.65
CA MET A 228 17.88 4.24 -15.28
C MET A 228 19.11 5.05 -14.89
N ILE A 229 20.01 4.48 -14.11
CA ILE A 229 21.24 5.17 -13.70
C ILE A 229 22.07 5.52 -14.93
N LEU A 230 22.25 4.59 -15.88
CA LEU A 230 22.95 4.85 -17.13
C LEU A 230 22.25 5.90 -17.99
N MET A 231 20.91 5.89 -18.01
CA MET A 231 20.14 6.90 -18.75
C MET A 231 20.32 8.29 -18.15
N LEU A 232 20.29 8.41 -16.82
CA LEU A 232 20.48 9.68 -16.12
C LEU A 232 21.90 10.23 -16.29
N GLU A 233 22.94 9.38 -16.23
CA GLU A 233 24.31 9.82 -16.51
C GLU A 233 24.48 10.28 -17.96
N ASN A 234 23.90 9.57 -18.92
CA ASN A 234 23.94 9.99 -20.32
C ASN A 234 23.23 11.35 -20.54
N LEU A 235 22.07 11.55 -19.91
CA LEU A 235 21.37 12.84 -19.96
C LEU A 235 22.18 13.95 -19.30
N GLY A 236 22.79 13.69 -18.15
CA GLY A 236 23.67 14.62 -17.46
C GLY A 236 24.89 14.99 -18.32
N ALA A 237 25.50 14.05 -19.02
CA ALA A 237 26.61 14.29 -19.94
C ALA A 237 26.22 15.15 -21.14
N ILE A 238 25.00 14.99 -21.67
CA ILE A 238 24.46 15.79 -22.76
C ILE A 238 24.22 17.24 -22.30
N VAL A 239 23.61 17.42 -21.13
CA VAL A 239 23.29 18.75 -20.56
C VAL A 239 24.57 19.53 -20.17
N THR A 240 25.58 18.85 -19.67
CA THR A 240 26.85 19.49 -19.25
C THR A 240 27.90 19.61 -20.39
N GLY A 241 27.58 19.17 -21.58
CA GLY A 241 28.49 19.29 -22.76
C GLY A 241 29.79 18.46 -22.63
N LYS A 242 29.87 17.56 -21.65
CA LYS A 242 31.06 16.75 -21.38
C LYS A 242 31.09 15.58 -22.36
N LYS A 243 32.06 15.60 -23.31
CA LYS A 243 32.29 14.53 -24.30
C LYS A 243 32.37 13.17 -23.58
N ARG A 244 31.65 12.16 -24.14
CA ARG A 244 31.79 10.74 -23.76
C ARG A 244 33.27 10.35 -23.75
N SER A 245 33.77 9.97 -22.57
CA SER A 245 34.95 9.09 -22.54
C SER A 245 34.44 7.70 -22.89
N THR A 246 34.72 7.26 -24.09
CA THR A 246 34.57 5.88 -24.58
C THR A 246 35.32 4.93 -23.69
#